data_080610be74ce1e6d4d350b24ba43e7c4
#
_entry.id   080610be74ce1e6d4d350b24ba43e7c4
#
_cell.length_a   1.000
_cell.length_b   1.000
_cell.length_c   1.000
_cell.angle_alpha   90.00
_cell.angle_beta   90.00
_cell.angle_gamma   90.00
#
_symmetry.space_group_name_H-M   'P 1'
#
loop_
_entity.id
_entity.type
_entity.pdbx_description
1 polymer ?
#
loop_
_entity_poly.entity_id
_entity_poly.type
_entity_poly.pdbx_seq_one_letter_code
_entity_poly.pdbx_strand_id
1 'polypeptide(L)'
;MDRSASVGVDGSPMGIYLAVPDRPAPNPAVAVMHHRGGLDEFTRVICDRLAEAGFAAAAPNKYHRTPSEAGWQEARKHVTDGGMIADIAATVDYMRRQPEVRSDALAIMGHCMGGRTAYLGACTNPAFRALVAYYGGNMFVPFGDGGPTAFERLGELGAPVIGFYGNDDRNPSPEDV
;
A
#
# COMPACT_ATOMS: atom_id res chain seq x y z
N MET A 1 -16.59 -9.31 -6.17
CA MET A 1 -17.04 -8.26 -7.14
C MET A 1 -16.04 -7.14 -7.07
N ASP A 2 -15.40 -6.82 -8.18
CA ASP A 2 -14.43 -5.74 -8.28
C ASP A 2 -15.12 -4.40 -8.56
N ARG A 3 -14.63 -3.35 -7.91
CA ARG A 3 -15.16 -1.99 -8.05
C ARG A 3 -13.98 -1.01 -8.18
N SER A 4 -14.15 0.02 -8.98
CA SER A 4 -13.23 1.14 -9.05
C SER A 4 -13.89 2.37 -8.43
N ALA A 5 -13.16 3.06 -7.58
CA ALA A 5 -13.58 4.30 -6.95
C ALA A 5 -12.52 5.39 -7.15
N SER A 6 -12.89 6.63 -6.87
CA SER A 6 -11.94 7.76 -6.85
C SER A 6 -12.14 8.57 -5.58
N VAL A 7 -11.04 8.91 -4.92
CA VAL A 7 -11.03 9.81 -3.75
C VAL A 7 -10.08 10.98 -4.01
N GLY A 8 -10.43 12.17 -3.52
CA GLY A 8 -9.56 13.33 -3.63
C GLY A 8 -8.43 13.27 -2.61
N VAL A 9 -7.18 13.42 -3.05
CA VAL A 9 -6.00 13.52 -2.18
C VAL A 9 -5.11 14.64 -2.71
N ASP A 10 -4.82 15.64 -1.89
CA ASP A 10 -3.98 16.81 -2.24
C ASP A 10 -4.41 17.50 -3.56
N GLY A 11 -5.73 17.59 -3.78
CA GLY A 11 -6.29 18.20 -4.99
C GLY A 11 -6.24 17.32 -6.26
N SER A 12 -5.74 16.07 -6.15
CA SER A 12 -5.69 15.12 -7.26
C SER A 12 -6.65 13.94 -7.02
N PRO A 13 -7.38 13.45 -8.04
CA PRO A 13 -8.24 12.28 -7.93
C PRO A 13 -7.40 10.99 -7.89
N MET A 14 -7.38 10.31 -6.75
CA MET A 14 -6.73 9.01 -6.58
C MET A 14 -7.70 7.88 -6.86
N GLY A 15 -7.42 7.07 -7.90
CA GLY A 15 -8.16 5.84 -8.17
C GLY A 15 -7.87 4.77 -7.11
N ILE A 16 -8.91 4.05 -6.69
CA ILE A 16 -8.79 2.88 -5.79
C ILE A 16 -9.48 1.69 -6.45
N TYR A 17 -8.78 0.58 -6.58
CA TYR A 17 -9.36 -0.72 -6.91
C TYR A 17 -9.82 -1.40 -5.63
N LEU A 18 -11.08 -1.84 -5.57
CA LEU A 18 -11.65 -2.55 -4.42
C LEU A 18 -12.16 -3.93 -4.88
N ALA A 19 -11.63 -4.98 -4.31
CA ALA A 19 -12.16 -6.34 -4.40
C ALA A 19 -12.81 -6.72 -3.07
N VAL A 20 -14.00 -7.33 -3.12
CA VAL A 20 -14.74 -7.74 -1.93
C VAL A 20 -15.06 -9.23 -1.99
N PRO A 21 -15.03 -9.94 -0.85
CA PRO A 21 -15.39 -11.35 -0.76
C PRO A 21 -16.84 -11.60 -1.18
N ASP A 22 -17.09 -12.77 -1.77
CA ASP A 22 -18.44 -13.27 -1.99
C ASP A 22 -18.95 -14.03 -0.75
N ARG A 23 -19.11 -13.28 0.35
CA ARG A 23 -19.62 -13.76 1.63
C ARG A 23 -20.23 -12.62 2.44
N PRO A 24 -21.01 -12.92 3.50
CA PRO A 24 -21.62 -11.88 4.33
C PRO A 24 -20.60 -10.88 4.88
N ALA A 25 -20.96 -9.59 4.80
CA ALA A 25 -20.22 -8.47 5.34
C ALA A 25 -20.52 -8.28 6.85
N PRO A 26 -19.63 -7.54 7.61
CA PRO A 26 -18.37 -6.97 7.16
C PRO A 26 -17.21 -7.95 7.25
N ASN A 27 -16.17 -7.76 6.41
CA ASN A 27 -14.98 -8.62 6.32
C ASN A 27 -13.71 -7.89 6.77
N PRO A 28 -12.70 -8.58 7.34
CA PRO A 28 -11.39 -7.98 7.53
C PRO A 28 -10.83 -7.51 6.19
N ALA A 29 -9.96 -6.49 6.21
CA ALA A 29 -9.56 -5.88 4.96
C ALA A 29 -8.07 -5.59 4.89
N VAL A 30 -7.53 -5.52 3.66
CA VAL A 30 -6.11 -5.31 3.37
C VAL A 30 -5.95 -4.14 2.41
N ALA A 31 -5.16 -3.14 2.81
CA ALA A 31 -4.66 -2.13 1.90
C ALA A 31 -3.46 -2.70 1.13
N VAL A 32 -3.54 -2.76 -0.20
CA VAL A 32 -2.53 -3.36 -1.06
C VAL A 32 -1.74 -2.27 -1.76
N MET A 33 -0.47 -2.12 -1.37
CA MET A 33 0.42 -1.13 -1.95
C MET A 33 1.10 -1.70 -3.21
N HIS A 34 0.80 -1.10 -4.37
CA HIS A 34 1.32 -1.57 -5.64
C HIS A 34 2.85 -1.43 -5.75
N HIS A 35 3.47 -2.29 -6.56
CA HIS A 35 4.89 -2.21 -6.90
C HIS A 35 5.17 -1.01 -7.83
N ARG A 36 6.42 -0.89 -8.32
CA ARG A 36 6.81 0.22 -9.20
C ARG A 36 6.04 0.29 -10.53
N GLY A 37 5.42 -0.79 -10.97
CA GLY A 37 4.63 -0.85 -12.22
C GLY A 37 3.29 -0.11 -12.14
N GLY A 38 2.85 0.28 -10.95
CA GLY A 38 1.56 0.97 -10.75
C GLY A 38 0.42 0.03 -10.37
N LEU A 39 -0.80 0.53 -10.44
CA LEU A 39 -2.03 -0.23 -10.22
C LEU A 39 -2.38 -1.05 -11.47
N ASP A 40 -1.53 -2.03 -11.75
CA ASP A 40 -1.60 -2.91 -12.91
C ASP A 40 -2.38 -4.21 -12.64
N GLU A 41 -2.38 -5.12 -13.62
CA GLU A 41 -3.07 -6.41 -13.53
C GLU A 41 -2.53 -7.26 -12.36
N PHE A 42 -1.21 -7.27 -12.13
CA PHE A 42 -0.63 -8.01 -11.00
C PHE A 42 -1.22 -7.56 -9.66
N THR A 43 -1.29 -6.25 -9.44
CA THR A 43 -1.84 -5.69 -8.19
C THR A 43 -3.33 -6.01 -8.04
N ARG A 44 -4.11 -5.95 -9.13
CA ARG A 44 -5.53 -6.31 -9.13
C ARG A 44 -5.74 -7.79 -8.82
N VAL A 45 -4.99 -8.68 -9.45
CA VAL A 45 -5.04 -10.13 -9.18
C VAL A 45 -4.73 -10.45 -7.72
N ILE A 46 -3.79 -9.73 -7.09
CA ILE A 46 -3.53 -9.89 -5.64
C ILE A 46 -4.76 -9.49 -4.82
N CYS A 47 -5.42 -8.38 -5.16
CA CYS A 47 -6.65 -7.97 -4.49
C CYS A 47 -7.77 -9.02 -4.65
N ASP A 48 -7.92 -9.57 -5.85
CA ASP A 48 -8.95 -10.59 -6.13
C ASP A 48 -8.69 -11.87 -5.35
N ARG A 49 -7.45 -12.33 -5.28
CA ARG A 49 -7.05 -13.50 -4.46
C ARG A 49 -7.27 -13.27 -2.97
N LEU A 50 -7.04 -12.05 -2.48
CA LEU A 50 -7.39 -11.71 -1.10
C LEU A 50 -8.91 -11.76 -0.89
N ALA A 51 -9.70 -11.31 -1.86
CA ALA A 51 -11.16 -11.41 -1.79
C ALA A 51 -11.63 -12.88 -1.79
N GLU A 52 -11.05 -13.73 -2.63
CA GLU A 52 -11.28 -15.19 -2.61
C GLU A 52 -10.91 -15.81 -1.25
N ALA A 53 -9.84 -15.33 -0.62
CA ALA A 53 -9.43 -15.75 0.72
C ALA A 53 -10.27 -15.15 1.86
N GLY A 54 -11.23 -14.27 1.54
CA GLY A 54 -12.18 -13.71 2.50
C GLY A 54 -11.76 -12.36 3.10
N PHE A 55 -10.88 -11.63 2.48
CA PHE A 55 -10.49 -10.26 2.87
C PHE A 55 -11.00 -9.25 1.84
N ALA A 56 -11.63 -8.17 2.27
CA ALA A 56 -11.77 -7.03 1.36
C ALA A 56 -10.38 -6.45 1.07
N ALA A 57 -10.10 -6.09 -0.18
CA ALA A 57 -8.78 -5.60 -0.56
C ALA A 57 -8.89 -4.29 -1.35
N ALA A 58 -8.17 -3.24 -0.92
CA ALA A 58 -8.18 -1.94 -1.56
C ALA A 58 -6.77 -1.54 -2.00
N ALA A 59 -6.58 -1.26 -3.29
CA ALA A 59 -5.31 -0.83 -3.84
C ALA A 59 -5.41 0.60 -4.40
N PRO A 60 -4.75 1.60 -3.78
CA PRO A 60 -4.70 2.96 -4.29
C PRO A 60 -3.69 3.09 -5.43
N ASN A 61 -4.00 3.96 -6.39
CA ASN A 61 -3.05 4.38 -7.41
C ASN A 61 -2.15 5.49 -6.88
N LYS A 62 -0.97 5.17 -6.37
CA LYS A 62 0.01 6.12 -5.84
C LYS A 62 0.58 7.07 -6.90
N TYR A 63 0.31 6.84 -8.18
CA TYR A 63 0.77 7.66 -9.31
C TYR A 63 -0.23 8.72 -9.76
N HIS A 64 -1.32 8.90 -9.04
CA HIS A 64 -2.42 9.79 -9.41
C HIS A 64 -2.04 11.27 -9.55
N ARG A 65 -0.90 11.69 -9.00
CA ARG A 65 -0.38 13.07 -9.13
C ARG A 65 0.38 13.32 -10.44
N THR A 66 0.60 12.26 -11.22
CA THR A 66 1.28 12.33 -12.51
C THR A 66 0.29 11.99 -13.63
N PRO A 67 0.27 12.71 -14.76
CA PRO A 67 -0.57 12.33 -15.89
C PRO A 67 -0.36 10.89 -16.34
N SER A 68 -1.44 10.17 -16.64
CA SER A 68 -1.40 8.74 -16.98
C SER A 68 -0.53 8.44 -18.21
N GLU A 69 -0.45 9.38 -19.13
CA GLU A 69 0.32 9.31 -20.37
C GLU A 69 1.85 9.28 -20.13
N ALA A 70 2.29 9.77 -18.98
CA ALA A 70 3.72 9.81 -18.64
C ALA A 70 4.34 8.44 -18.38
N GLY A 71 3.51 7.43 -18.11
CA GLY A 71 3.95 6.07 -17.78
C GLY A 71 4.58 5.95 -16.39
N TRP A 72 4.75 4.71 -15.92
CA TRP A 72 5.21 4.44 -14.56
C TRP A 72 6.67 4.88 -14.30
N GLN A 73 7.54 4.88 -15.32
CA GLN A 73 8.94 5.31 -15.19
C GLN A 73 9.06 6.78 -14.81
N GLU A 74 8.18 7.62 -15.35
CA GLU A 74 8.12 9.03 -14.98
C GLU A 74 7.39 9.20 -13.66
N ALA A 75 6.21 8.60 -13.53
CA ALA A 75 5.37 8.72 -12.34
C ALA A 75 6.12 8.38 -11.03
N ARG A 76 6.96 7.34 -11.04
CA ARG A 76 7.73 6.93 -9.87
C ARG A 76 8.72 7.98 -9.37
N LYS A 77 9.17 8.91 -10.23
CA LYS A 77 10.09 9.99 -9.85
C LYS A 77 9.43 11.07 -9.01
N HIS A 78 8.11 11.16 -9.09
CA HIS A 78 7.29 12.15 -8.39
C HIS A 78 6.66 11.61 -7.11
N VAL A 79 6.91 10.34 -6.76
CA VAL A 79 6.41 9.75 -5.50
C VAL A 79 7.26 10.25 -4.35
N THR A 80 6.58 10.76 -3.32
CA THR A 80 7.22 11.21 -2.07
C THR A 80 6.68 10.42 -0.88
N ASP A 81 7.46 10.34 0.21
CA ASP A 81 7.01 9.68 1.44
C ASP A 81 5.77 10.38 2.02
N GLY A 82 5.75 11.71 2.03
CA GLY A 82 4.58 12.49 2.46
C GLY A 82 3.33 12.22 1.61
N GLY A 83 3.50 12.16 0.29
CA GLY A 83 2.40 11.82 -0.63
C GLY A 83 1.87 10.40 -0.38
N MET A 84 2.75 9.42 -0.19
CA MET A 84 2.33 8.05 0.12
C MET A 84 1.60 7.94 1.47
N ILE A 85 2.03 8.69 2.48
CA ILE A 85 1.33 8.75 3.78
C ILE A 85 -0.09 9.30 3.61
N ALA A 86 -0.25 10.38 2.83
CA ALA A 86 -1.56 10.95 2.53
C ALA A 86 -2.46 9.96 1.76
N ASP A 87 -1.92 9.27 0.75
CA ASP A 87 -2.63 8.25 -0.02
C ASP A 87 -3.11 7.08 0.85
N ILE A 88 -2.26 6.62 1.78
CA ILE A 88 -2.60 5.56 2.73
C ILE A 88 -3.72 6.03 3.67
N ALA A 89 -3.61 7.23 4.22
CA ALA A 89 -4.65 7.79 5.10
C ALA A 89 -6.01 7.86 4.38
N ALA A 90 -6.03 8.40 3.16
CA ALA A 90 -7.24 8.48 2.34
C ALA A 90 -7.79 7.08 1.98
N THR A 91 -6.90 6.10 1.76
CA THR A 91 -7.30 4.70 1.51
C THR A 91 -7.95 4.07 2.74
N VAL A 92 -7.38 4.27 3.93
CA VAL A 92 -7.97 3.80 5.21
C VAL A 92 -9.35 4.43 5.43
N ASP A 93 -9.48 5.73 5.20
CA ASP A 93 -10.76 6.44 5.33
C ASP A 93 -11.80 5.95 4.30
N TYR A 94 -11.37 5.66 3.08
CA TYR A 94 -12.24 5.04 2.07
C TYR A 94 -12.70 3.65 2.52
N MET A 95 -11.76 2.78 2.94
CA MET A 95 -12.07 1.43 3.40
C MET A 95 -13.06 1.41 4.56
N ARG A 96 -12.88 2.29 5.56
CA ARG A 96 -13.75 2.39 6.72
C ARG A 96 -15.19 2.79 6.40
N ARG A 97 -15.42 3.45 5.26
CA ARG A 97 -16.76 3.83 4.79
C ARG A 97 -17.45 2.74 3.99
N GLN A 98 -16.75 1.65 3.65
CA GLN A 98 -17.37 0.55 2.89
C GLN A 98 -18.13 -0.39 3.84
N PRO A 99 -19.39 -0.71 3.56
CA PRO A 99 -20.19 -1.63 4.38
C PRO A 99 -19.62 -3.05 4.40
N GLU A 100 -18.83 -3.42 3.40
CA GLU A 100 -18.17 -4.72 3.29
C GLU A 100 -16.93 -4.84 4.20
N VAL A 101 -16.43 -3.73 4.76
CA VAL A 101 -15.17 -3.68 5.51
C VAL A 101 -15.40 -3.60 7.02
N ARG A 102 -14.77 -4.50 7.75
CA ARG A 102 -14.64 -4.43 9.20
C ARG A 102 -13.55 -3.42 9.58
N SER A 103 -13.95 -2.22 10.00
CA SER A 103 -13.10 -1.05 10.17
C SER A 103 -12.00 -1.17 11.25
N ASP A 104 -12.14 -2.12 12.19
CA ASP A 104 -11.17 -2.41 13.26
C ASP A 104 -10.19 -3.55 12.92
N ALA A 105 -10.34 -4.18 11.76
CA ALA A 105 -9.52 -5.30 11.29
C ALA A 105 -8.88 -5.00 9.93
N LEU A 106 -8.03 -3.99 9.91
CA LEU A 106 -7.29 -3.57 8.72
C LEU A 106 -5.84 -4.06 8.76
N ALA A 107 -5.35 -4.56 7.65
CA ALA A 107 -3.94 -4.87 7.43
C ALA A 107 -3.41 -4.08 6.23
N ILE A 108 -2.10 -4.01 6.11
CA ILE A 108 -1.42 -3.43 4.95
C ILE A 108 -0.41 -4.41 4.39
N MET A 109 -0.33 -4.48 3.07
CA MET A 109 0.69 -5.29 2.40
C MET A 109 1.22 -4.61 1.14
N GLY A 110 2.36 -5.08 0.67
CA GLY A 110 2.89 -4.62 -0.60
C GLY A 110 4.10 -5.38 -1.09
N HIS A 111 4.41 -5.20 -2.38
CA HIS A 111 5.50 -5.84 -3.10
C HIS A 111 6.49 -4.80 -3.60
N CYS A 112 7.80 -5.04 -3.52
CA CYS A 112 8.84 -4.14 -4.02
C CYS A 112 8.70 -2.74 -3.38
N MET A 113 8.58 -1.68 -4.18
CA MET A 113 8.27 -0.33 -3.69
C MET A 113 7.00 -0.30 -2.80
N GLY A 114 6.02 -1.16 -3.09
CA GLY A 114 4.84 -1.34 -2.25
C GLY A 114 5.15 -1.94 -0.88
N GLY A 115 6.13 -2.83 -0.78
CA GLY A 115 6.61 -3.37 0.49
C GLY A 115 7.17 -2.26 1.38
N ARG A 116 8.01 -1.39 0.83
CA ARG A 116 8.49 -0.17 1.51
C ARG A 116 7.33 0.75 1.93
N THR A 117 6.39 0.98 1.01
CA THR A 117 5.21 1.81 1.30
C THR A 117 4.34 1.20 2.41
N ALA A 118 4.25 -0.13 2.48
CA ALA A 118 3.51 -0.82 3.53
C ALA A 118 4.16 -0.61 4.92
N TYR A 119 5.50 -0.66 5.02
CA TYR A 119 6.21 -0.27 6.25
C TYR A 119 5.88 1.17 6.64
N LEU A 120 6.02 2.11 5.70
CA LEU A 120 5.71 3.52 5.93
C LEU A 120 4.27 3.70 6.45
N GLY A 121 3.31 3.00 5.84
CA GLY A 121 1.91 3.03 6.27
C GLY A 121 1.67 2.45 7.65
N ALA A 122 2.29 1.31 7.97
CA ALA A 122 2.13 0.68 9.29
C ALA A 122 2.78 1.50 10.43
N CYS A 123 3.86 2.24 10.12
CA CYS A 123 4.49 3.15 11.09
C CYS A 123 3.65 4.42 11.32
N THR A 124 3.03 4.97 10.28
CA THR A 124 2.37 6.28 10.34
C THR A 124 0.86 6.24 10.55
N ASN A 125 0.24 5.06 10.42
CA ASN A 125 -1.21 4.92 10.56
C ASN A 125 -1.58 3.80 11.54
N PRO A 126 -2.08 4.12 12.74
CA PRO A 126 -2.40 3.14 13.78
C PRO A 126 -3.65 2.29 13.48
N ALA A 127 -4.31 2.50 12.35
CA ALA A 127 -5.44 1.67 11.92
C ALA A 127 -5.03 0.23 11.58
N PHE A 128 -3.78 0.03 11.16
CA PHE A 128 -3.31 -1.28 10.74
C PHE A 128 -2.98 -2.20 11.93
N ARG A 129 -3.45 -3.44 11.86
CA ARG A 129 -3.27 -4.50 12.85
C ARG A 129 -2.26 -5.55 12.43
N ALA A 130 -1.82 -5.52 11.16
CA ALA A 130 -0.78 -6.40 10.63
C ALA A 130 -0.13 -5.76 9.39
N LEU A 131 1.14 -6.09 9.17
CA LEU A 131 1.91 -5.72 7.99
C LEU A 131 2.48 -6.97 7.33
N VAL A 132 2.34 -7.05 6.00
CA VAL A 132 3.04 -8.06 5.18
C VAL A 132 3.87 -7.33 4.11
N ALA A 133 5.18 -7.52 4.14
CA ALA A 133 6.10 -6.87 3.20
C ALA A 133 6.84 -7.90 2.35
N TYR A 134 6.75 -7.77 1.04
CA TYR A 134 7.53 -8.56 0.11
C TYR A 134 8.66 -7.69 -0.47
N TYR A 135 9.91 -8.05 -0.16
CA TYR A 135 11.14 -7.45 -0.69
C TYR A 135 11.08 -5.91 -0.80
N GLY A 136 10.66 -5.24 0.27
CA GLY A 136 10.61 -3.78 0.35
C GLY A 136 12.01 -3.17 0.45
N GLY A 137 12.55 -2.66 -0.65
CA GLY A 137 13.87 -2.04 -0.70
C GLY A 137 13.85 -0.53 -0.46
N ASN A 138 15.05 0.10 -0.51
CA ASN A 138 15.26 1.54 -0.30
C ASN A 138 14.73 2.05 1.06
N MET A 139 14.81 1.23 2.10
CA MET A 139 14.35 1.62 3.44
C MET A 139 15.15 2.79 4.03
N PHE A 140 16.44 2.90 3.66
CA PHE A 140 17.38 3.91 4.15
C PHE A 140 17.41 5.21 3.31
N VAL A 141 16.56 5.31 2.30
CA VAL A 141 16.50 6.47 1.40
C VAL A 141 15.12 7.12 1.48
N PRO A 142 15.01 8.42 1.84
CA PRO A 142 13.74 9.11 1.79
C PRO A 142 13.31 9.34 0.34
N PHE A 143 12.01 9.27 0.07
CA PHE A 143 11.45 9.64 -1.22
C PHE A 143 10.88 11.06 -1.14
N GLY A 144 11.37 11.97 -2.01
CA GLY A 144 11.01 13.38 -2.01
C GLY A 144 12.05 14.26 -1.31
N ASP A 145 11.63 15.41 -0.79
CA ASP A 145 12.51 16.49 -0.35
C ASP A 145 13.09 16.33 1.07
N GLY A 146 13.37 15.10 1.47
CA GLY A 146 13.93 14.80 2.78
C GLY A 146 12.88 14.36 3.81
N GLY A 147 13.29 14.32 5.06
CA GLY A 147 12.50 13.78 6.18
C GLY A 147 13.06 12.42 6.65
N PRO A 148 12.46 11.83 7.68
CA PRO A 148 12.90 10.53 8.18
C PRO A 148 12.63 9.45 7.14
N THR A 149 13.60 8.56 6.97
CA THR A 149 13.51 7.38 6.10
C THR A 149 12.46 6.39 6.61
N ALA A 150 12.05 5.45 5.78
CA ALA A 150 11.16 4.39 6.23
C ALA A 150 11.81 3.54 7.35
N PHE A 151 13.13 3.36 7.33
CA PHE A 151 13.89 2.66 8.36
C PHE A 151 13.87 3.41 9.70
N GLU A 152 14.13 4.70 9.70
CA GLU A 152 14.11 5.53 10.92
C GLU A 152 12.74 5.55 11.60
N ARG A 153 11.66 5.31 10.85
CA ARG A 153 10.30 5.20 11.37
C ARG A 153 9.94 3.83 11.97
N LEU A 154 10.78 2.81 11.85
CA LEU A 154 10.46 1.47 12.37
C LEU A 154 10.19 1.44 13.88
N GLY A 155 10.74 2.41 14.64
CA GLY A 155 10.40 2.59 16.06
C GLY A 155 8.95 2.97 16.33
N GLU A 156 8.21 3.47 15.31
CA GLU A 156 6.80 3.84 15.39
C GLU A 156 5.86 2.64 15.06
N LEU A 157 6.42 1.49 14.67
CA LEU A 157 5.66 0.33 14.23
C LEU A 157 4.88 -0.32 15.39
N GLY A 158 3.55 -0.23 15.33
CA GLY A 158 2.65 -0.76 16.36
C GLY A 158 1.95 -2.08 15.98
N ALA A 159 2.34 -2.72 14.87
CA ALA A 159 1.69 -3.91 14.35
C ALA A 159 2.69 -5.06 14.13
N PRO A 160 2.27 -6.33 14.28
CA PRO A 160 3.11 -7.48 13.89
C PRO A 160 3.43 -7.44 12.40
N VAL A 161 4.63 -7.93 12.06
CA VAL A 161 5.18 -7.90 10.69
C VAL A 161 5.56 -9.30 10.23
N ILE A 162 5.27 -9.59 8.96
CA ILE A 162 5.89 -10.68 8.22
C ILE A 162 6.59 -10.08 7.01
N GLY A 163 7.90 -10.30 6.90
CA GLY A 163 8.71 -9.89 5.76
C GLY A 163 9.19 -11.11 4.96
N PHE A 164 9.16 -11.00 3.62
CA PHE A 164 9.69 -11.99 2.70
C PHE A 164 10.77 -11.35 1.84
N TYR A 165 11.99 -11.91 1.89
CA TYR A 165 13.16 -11.38 1.21
C TYR A 165 13.95 -12.49 0.52
N GLY A 166 14.60 -12.17 -0.59
CA GLY A 166 15.46 -13.10 -1.29
C GLY A 166 16.90 -13.02 -0.80
N ASN A 167 17.56 -14.17 -0.61
CA ASN A 167 18.97 -14.21 -0.17
C ASN A 167 19.96 -13.67 -1.22
N ASP A 168 19.55 -13.59 -2.48
CA ASP A 168 20.36 -13.09 -3.59
C ASP A 168 19.91 -11.69 -4.05
N ASP A 169 18.99 -11.04 -3.31
CA ASP A 169 18.52 -9.69 -3.64
C ASP A 169 19.62 -8.67 -3.34
N ARG A 170 19.63 -7.59 -4.10
CA ARG A 170 20.57 -6.48 -3.93
C ARG A 170 19.92 -5.23 -3.33
N ASN A 171 18.59 -5.20 -3.27
CA ASN A 171 17.83 -4.09 -2.69
C ASN A 171 16.41 -4.51 -2.32
N PRO A 172 16.14 -4.89 -1.04
CA PRO A 172 17.15 -4.90 0.04
C PRO A 172 18.13 -6.05 -0.12
N SER A 173 19.38 -5.83 0.26
CA SER A 173 20.38 -6.90 0.39
C SER A 173 20.13 -7.71 1.67
N PRO A 174 20.71 -8.92 1.82
CA PRO A 174 20.64 -9.66 3.07
C PRO A 174 21.15 -8.88 4.28
N GLU A 175 22.12 -7.96 4.08
CA GLU A 175 22.66 -7.10 5.14
C GLU A 175 21.68 -5.97 5.54
N ASP A 176 20.73 -5.62 4.66
CA ASP A 176 19.70 -4.60 4.94
C ASP A 176 18.51 -5.19 5.72
N VAL A 177 18.39 -6.52 5.82
CA VAL A 177 17.27 -7.24 6.44
C VAL A 177 17.62 -7.72 7.83
#